data_88bab0ca5e01a2d2f6341df512264ada
#
_entry.id   88bab0ca5e01a2d2f6341df512264ada
#
_cell.length_a   1.000
_cell.length_b   1.000
_cell.length_c   1.000
_cell.angle_alpha   90.00
_cell.angle_beta   90.00
_cell.angle_gamma   90.00
#
_symmetry.space_group_name_H-M   'P 1'
#
loop_
_entity.id
_entity.type
_entity.pdbx_description
1 polymer ?
#
loop_
_entity_poly.entity_id
_entity_poly.type
_entity_poly.pdbx_seq_one_letter_code
_entity_poly.pdbx_strand_id
1 'polypeptide(L)'
;MHRMLAALAIVPAFTSHAGAADIYVPDTGPGIRVNQVGYLPSGPKRATLVTDSDTALPFALLDASGATLFEGTTTPRGLDPTAGVKVHTLDFSATTATGQGLTISVDGQQSYPFDISADLYATLVVDAMSYFYPVRSGIAIDAAIAGDGYGRPAGHIGIAPNKGDIAVGCQPAAVSQAIYGEPWTCDYTLDVSGGWYDGGDHGKYVVNGGIAAGQLMAAFRRASRSGEPVRIRDGKLRIPEHGNRIPDVLDEVRWELDWMLRMMVPDGEPLAGMLHHKVHDSEWTGIPLLPSDDDKPRELHRPSTAATLNFAAVAAAASRYLARFDKPYVDKLRAAAIKAYAAAKAHPDLYAPAANGNAGGGPYDDTDVSDEFYWAAGELYIATGDKAYLADLMVSPHWMGEVFAPEGFGWQGVAGFARLTLAREPNRFSGPDSAAMRQSVLDGADRLLALQAKEPFGQSYTPTSGRYDWGSNHLVIQNALVLASAYDISGREKYRDGALEAMDYIFGRNALNLSYVTGYGDRFARNQHSRWFARSADAALPEPPRGALAGGPNSSIQDPVAQRLFGEHGCAPQLCYVDDIGAWSVNEIAINWNAALSQLASWLADQ
;
A
#
# COMPACT_ATOMS: atom_id res chain seq x y z
N MET A 1 14.90 82.50 24.11
CA MET A 1 13.55 82.09 24.42
C MET A 1 12.83 81.69 23.13
N HIS A 2 12.83 80.40 22.74
CA HIS A 2 12.03 79.91 21.66
C HIS A 2 11.37 78.63 22.16
N ARG A 3 10.07 78.61 22.24
CA ARG A 3 9.23 77.46 22.64
C ARG A 3 9.04 76.61 21.36
N MET A 4 9.48 75.37 21.39
CA MET A 4 9.09 74.36 20.42
C MET A 4 7.78 73.73 20.86
N LEU A 5 6.75 73.81 20.02
CA LEU A 5 5.51 73.05 20.12
C LEU A 5 5.74 71.66 19.52
N ALA A 6 5.57 70.63 20.36
CA ALA A 6 5.58 69.25 19.87
C ALA A 6 4.15 68.90 19.39
N ALA A 7 3.99 68.58 18.13
CA ALA A 7 2.76 68.03 17.56
C ALA A 7 2.69 66.52 17.83
N LEU A 8 1.70 66.09 18.63
CA LEU A 8 1.39 64.64 18.82
C LEU A 8 0.65 64.13 17.56
N ALA A 9 1.28 63.27 16.82
CA ALA A 9 0.62 62.52 15.75
C ALA A 9 -0.14 61.33 16.36
N ILE A 10 -1.46 61.35 16.29
CA ILE A 10 -2.32 60.21 16.63
C ILE A 10 -2.27 59.23 15.45
N VAL A 11 -1.61 58.07 15.63
CA VAL A 11 -1.67 56.95 14.71
C VAL A 11 -2.93 56.14 15.03
N PRO A 12 -3.88 55.96 14.11
CA PRO A 12 -4.99 55.08 14.32
C PRO A 12 -4.50 53.62 14.40
N ALA A 13 -4.77 52.96 15.52
CA ALA A 13 -4.58 51.54 15.67
C ALA A 13 -5.60 50.82 14.78
N PHE A 14 -5.13 50.26 13.65
CA PHE A 14 -5.90 49.26 12.91
C PHE A 14 -5.94 47.98 13.75
N THR A 15 -7.04 47.75 14.45
CA THR A 15 -7.36 46.39 14.96
C THR A 15 -7.70 45.53 13.76
N SER A 16 -6.71 44.79 13.27
CA SER A 16 -6.99 43.65 12.39
C SER A 16 -7.78 42.63 13.21
N HIS A 17 -9.06 42.51 12.94
CA HIS A 17 -9.80 41.31 13.30
C HIS A 17 -9.23 40.21 12.43
N ALA A 18 -8.34 39.38 13.00
CA ALA A 18 -8.08 38.09 12.47
C ALA A 18 -9.42 37.34 12.54
N GLY A 19 -10.12 37.24 11.41
CA GLY A 19 -11.24 36.32 11.29
C GLY A 19 -10.74 34.96 11.69
N ALA A 20 -11.46 34.23 12.54
CA ALA A 20 -11.21 32.84 12.81
C ALA A 20 -11.11 32.15 11.44
N ALA A 21 -9.96 31.54 11.14
CA ALA A 21 -9.82 30.75 9.92
C ALA A 21 -10.90 29.67 9.97
N ASP A 22 -11.74 29.60 8.94
CA ASP A 22 -12.80 28.59 8.86
C ASP A 22 -12.15 27.21 8.94
N ILE A 23 -12.58 26.40 9.92
CA ILE A 23 -12.13 25.02 10.06
C ILE A 23 -12.57 24.28 8.78
N TYR A 24 -11.63 23.61 8.12
CA TYR A 24 -11.95 22.78 6.95
C TYR A 24 -12.93 21.68 7.35
N VAL A 25 -14.10 21.70 6.75
CA VAL A 25 -15.12 20.66 6.89
C VAL A 25 -15.27 19.97 5.54
N PRO A 26 -14.83 18.69 5.41
CA PRO A 26 -14.98 17.97 4.16
C PRO A 26 -16.46 17.73 3.85
N ASP A 27 -16.83 17.84 2.57
CA ASP A 27 -18.11 17.31 2.12
C ASP A 27 -18.04 15.77 2.18
N THR A 28 -18.90 15.17 2.99
CA THR A 28 -18.96 13.73 3.19
C THR A 28 -20.22 13.10 2.61
N GLY A 29 -21.03 13.86 1.88
CA GLY A 29 -22.29 13.39 1.30
C GLY A 29 -23.31 12.90 2.36
N PRO A 30 -24.14 11.89 2.04
CA PRO A 30 -25.17 11.37 2.95
C PRO A 30 -24.60 10.93 4.30
N GLY A 31 -25.39 11.02 5.38
CA GLY A 31 -24.98 10.56 6.71
C GLY A 31 -24.72 9.06 6.82
N ILE A 32 -25.28 8.26 5.92
CA ILE A 32 -25.17 6.79 5.93
C ILE A 32 -23.95 6.35 5.14
N ARG A 33 -23.01 5.67 5.80
CA ARG A 33 -21.74 5.16 5.26
C ARG A 33 -21.89 3.68 4.93
N VAL A 34 -21.72 3.32 3.68
CA VAL A 34 -21.83 1.94 3.18
C VAL A 34 -20.55 1.57 2.42
N ASN A 35 -20.31 0.27 2.26
CA ASN A 35 -19.46 -0.21 1.20
C ASN A 35 -20.17 0.10 -0.14
N GLN A 36 -19.66 1.07 -0.89
CA GLN A 36 -20.28 1.55 -2.13
C GLN A 36 -20.10 0.57 -3.31
N VAL A 37 -19.24 -0.44 -3.17
CA VAL A 37 -19.17 -1.58 -4.11
C VAL A 37 -20.25 -2.59 -3.76
N GLY A 38 -20.37 -2.91 -2.47
CA GLY A 38 -21.45 -3.76 -1.98
C GLY A 38 -21.01 -4.83 -0.99
N TYR A 39 -21.87 -5.84 -0.84
CA TYR A 39 -21.73 -6.91 0.14
C TYR A 39 -21.90 -8.28 -0.49
N LEU A 40 -21.19 -9.28 0.03
CA LEU A 40 -21.42 -10.67 -0.35
C LEU A 40 -22.73 -11.18 0.27
N PRO A 41 -23.50 -12.06 -0.42
CA PRO A 41 -24.74 -12.62 0.13
C PRO A 41 -24.54 -13.34 1.45
N SER A 42 -23.42 -14.06 1.62
CA SER A 42 -23.10 -14.89 2.79
C SER A 42 -22.19 -14.20 3.81
N GLY A 43 -21.93 -12.89 3.70
CA GLY A 43 -21.05 -12.16 4.61
C GLY A 43 -21.80 -11.23 5.56
N PRO A 44 -21.09 -10.58 6.50
CA PRO A 44 -21.64 -9.48 7.27
C PRO A 44 -22.03 -8.34 6.34
N LYS A 45 -23.11 -7.65 6.66
CA LYS A 45 -23.61 -6.50 5.93
C LYS A 45 -23.89 -5.41 6.94
N ARG A 46 -22.95 -4.48 7.08
CA ARG A 46 -23.01 -3.41 8.08
C ARG A 46 -22.76 -2.06 7.45
N ALA A 47 -23.46 -1.07 7.97
CA ALA A 47 -23.28 0.33 7.63
C ALA A 47 -23.06 1.17 8.90
N THR A 48 -22.64 2.43 8.73
CA THR A 48 -22.45 3.38 9.81
C THR A 48 -23.23 4.66 9.50
N LEU A 49 -24.07 5.09 10.43
CA LEU A 49 -24.81 6.36 10.33
C LEU A 49 -24.12 7.41 11.19
N VAL A 50 -23.78 8.54 10.61
CA VAL A 50 -23.38 9.75 11.31
C VAL A 50 -24.66 10.50 11.73
N THR A 51 -24.87 10.67 13.04
CA THR A 51 -26.09 11.29 13.59
C THR A 51 -25.85 11.81 15.00
N ASP A 52 -26.52 12.88 15.37
CA ASP A 52 -26.51 13.42 16.73
C ASP A 52 -27.52 12.71 17.68
N SER A 53 -28.35 11.83 17.16
CA SER A 53 -29.29 11.04 17.97
C SER A 53 -28.55 10.17 18.98
N ASP A 54 -29.03 10.14 20.22
CA ASP A 54 -28.55 9.19 21.24
C ASP A 54 -29.48 7.98 21.37
N THR A 55 -30.55 7.93 20.58
CA THR A 55 -31.54 6.83 20.59
C THR A 55 -31.52 6.08 19.26
N ALA A 56 -31.78 4.76 19.33
CA ALA A 56 -31.90 3.91 18.17
C ALA A 56 -32.96 4.42 17.18
N LEU A 57 -32.65 4.35 15.89
CA LEU A 57 -33.50 4.84 14.79
C LEU A 57 -33.91 3.65 13.89
N PRO A 58 -35.13 3.61 13.34
CA PRO A 58 -35.51 2.62 12.34
C PRO A 58 -34.74 2.86 11.03
N PHE A 59 -34.39 1.80 10.33
CA PHE A 59 -33.82 1.86 9.00
C PHE A 59 -34.44 0.80 8.08
N ALA A 60 -34.40 1.05 6.78
CA ALA A 60 -34.82 0.11 5.76
C ALA A 60 -33.76 -0.08 4.68
N LEU A 61 -33.57 -1.33 4.22
CA LEU A 61 -32.89 -1.67 2.98
C LEU A 61 -33.92 -1.62 1.85
N LEU A 62 -33.62 -0.85 0.82
CA LEU A 62 -34.50 -0.63 -0.33
C LEU A 62 -33.86 -1.20 -1.60
N ASP A 63 -34.68 -1.72 -2.51
CA ASP A 63 -34.25 -2.02 -3.86
C ASP A 63 -34.20 -0.75 -4.73
N ALA A 64 -33.73 -0.90 -5.99
CA ALA A 64 -33.61 0.21 -6.93
C ALA A 64 -34.98 0.85 -7.31
N SER A 65 -36.11 0.19 -7.02
CA SER A 65 -37.45 0.75 -7.20
C SER A 65 -37.97 1.50 -5.97
N GLY A 66 -37.26 1.42 -4.83
CA GLY A 66 -37.65 1.94 -3.52
C GLY A 66 -38.50 0.98 -2.69
N ALA A 67 -38.66 -0.28 -3.11
CA ALA A 67 -39.38 -1.28 -2.33
C ALA A 67 -38.51 -1.78 -1.16
N THR A 68 -39.13 -1.94 0.04
CA THR A 68 -38.43 -2.41 1.24
C THR A 68 -38.13 -3.90 1.16
N LEU A 69 -36.85 -4.23 1.31
CA LEU A 69 -36.35 -5.61 1.32
C LEU A 69 -36.05 -6.10 2.75
N PHE A 70 -35.66 -5.19 3.66
CA PHE A 70 -35.34 -5.50 5.05
C PHE A 70 -35.58 -4.28 5.92
N GLU A 71 -35.98 -4.48 7.16
CA GLU A 71 -36.12 -3.43 8.17
C GLU A 71 -35.33 -3.79 9.42
N GLY A 72 -34.77 -2.77 10.07
CA GLY A 72 -33.99 -2.95 11.29
C GLY A 72 -33.94 -1.70 12.13
N THR A 73 -33.17 -1.74 13.18
CA THR A 73 -32.96 -0.63 14.10
C THR A 73 -31.48 -0.40 14.34
N THR A 74 -31.04 0.85 14.29
CA THR A 74 -29.64 1.22 14.49
C THR A 74 -29.21 1.01 15.93
N THR A 75 -27.91 0.78 16.16
CA THR A 75 -27.30 0.69 17.50
C THR A 75 -26.41 1.91 17.73
N PRO A 76 -26.76 2.79 18.70
CA PRO A 76 -25.89 3.93 19.06
C PRO A 76 -24.52 3.45 19.56
N ARG A 77 -23.45 4.12 19.07
CA ARG A 77 -22.05 3.86 19.46
C ARG A 77 -21.43 5.07 20.19
N GLY A 78 -22.10 6.22 20.17
CA GLY A 78 -21.62 7.47 20.74
C GLY A 78 -20.59 8.17 19.84
N LEU A 79 -19.74 9.00 20.44
CA LEU A 79 -18.68 9.73 19.75
C LEU A 79 -17.57 8.77 19.33
N ASP A 80 -17.26 8.75 18.03
CA ASP A 80 -16.04 8.14 17.51
C ASP A 80 -14.91 9.19 17.55
N PRO A 81 -13.86 8.99 18.35
CA PRO A 81 -12.80 9.97 18.49
C PRO A 81 -11.93 10.11 17.23
N THR A 82 -11.88 9.06 16.39
CA THR A 82 -11.06 9.06 15.17
C THR A 82 -11.77 9.78 14.01
N ALA A 83 -13.10 9.83 14.03
CA ALA A 83 -13.91 10.58 13.07
C ALA A 83 -14.41 11.93 13.62
N GLY A 84 -14.39 12.15 14.94
CA GLY A 84 -14.87 13.36 15.58
C GLY A 84 -16.38 13.58 15.54
N VAL A 85 -17.16 12.53 15.25
CA VAL A 85 -18.63 12.56 15.11
C VAL A 85 -19.31 11.45 15.90
N LYS A 86 -20.57 11.68 16.30
CA LYS A 86 -21.40 10.62 16.88
C LYS A 86 -21.90 9.70 15.78
N VAL A 87 -21.95 8.40 16.08
CA VAL A 87 -22.32 7.40 15.10
C VAL A 87 -23.20 6.28 15.67
N HIS A 88 -24.01 5.70 14.79
CA HIS A 88 -24.70 4.42 15.01
C HIS A 88 -24.20 3.37 14.02
N THR A 89 -24.20 2.11 14.41
CA THR A 89 -24.02 1.01 13.47
C THR A 89 -25.38 0.44 13.05
N LEU A 90 -25.46 0.00 11.78
CA LEU A 90 -26.60 -0.69 11.20
C LEU A 90 -26.16 -2.10 10.84
N ASP A 91 -26.93 -3.11 11.21
CA ASP A 91 -26.66 -4.50 10.84
C ASP A 91 -27.86 -5.05 10.07
N PHE A 92 -27.65 -5.35 8.79
CA PHE A 92 -28.62 -5.97 7.91
C PHE A 92 -28.13 -7.32 7.37
N SER A 93 -27.20 -7.97 8.10
CA SER A 93 -26.62 -9.26 7.73
C SER A 93 -27.65 -10.35 7.58
N ALA A 94 -28.80 -10.25 8.28
CA ALA A 94 -29.88 -11.22 8.22
C ALA A 94 -30.67 -11.18 6.89
N THR A 95 -30.48 -10.15 6.05
CA THR A 95 -31.14 -10.13 4.75
C THR A 95 -30.61 -11.23 3.83
N THR A 96 -31.52 -11.87 3.10
CA THR A 96 -31.21 -12.81 2.01
C THR A 96 -31.37 -12.17 0.63
N ALA A 97 -31.68 -10.88 0.59
CA ALA A 97 -31.84 -10.14 -0.65
C ALA A 97 -30.51 -10.08 -1.42
N THR A 98 -30.60 -10.18 -2.73
CA THR A 98 -29.53 -9.93 -3.69
C THR A 98 -30.05 -8.92 -4.73
N GLY A 99 -29.16 -8.15 -5.34
CA GLY A 99 -29.55 -7.16 -6.33
C GLY A 99 -28.50 -6.10 -6.55
N GLN A 100 -28.80 -5.20 -7.48
CA GLN A 100 -27.95 -4.06 -7.84
C GLN A 100 -28.65 -2.74 -7.46
N GLY A 101 -27.85 -1.73 -7.13
CA GLY A 101 -28.34 -0.39 -6.83
C GLY A 101 -29.20 -0.33 -5.56
N LEU A 102 -28.94 -1.20 -4.60
CA LEU A 102 -29.62 -1.19 -3.30
C LEU A 102 -29.19 0.04 -2.48
N THR A 103 -30.08 0.55 -1.61
CA THR A 103 -29.79 1.68 -0.73
C THR A 103 -30.30 1.41 0.68
N ILE A 104 -29.69 2.08 1.67
CA ILE A 104 -30.22 2.13 3.04
C ILE A 104 -30.89 3.48 3.26
N SER A 105 -32.08 3.47 3.86
CA SER A 105 -32.81 4.68 4.27
C SER A 105 -32.92 4.75 5.79
N VAL A 106 -32.59 5.93 6.35
CA VAL A 106 -32.77 6.26 7.77
C VAL A 106 -33.21 7.72 7.86
N ASP A 107 -34.32 8.00 8.55
CA ASP A 107 -34.79 9.37 8.82
C ASP A 107 -34.81 10.27 7.58
N GLY A 108 -35.31 9.75 6.45
CA GLY A 108 -35.43 10.48 5.18
C GLY A 108 -34.13 10.66 4.40
N GLN A 109 -32.99 10.20 4.91
CA GLN A 109 -31.72 10.14 4.18
C GLN A 109 -31.57 8.78 3.48
N GLN A 110 -30.85 8.78 2.35
CA GLN A 110 -30.45 7.54 1.64
C GLN A 110 -28.94 7.47 1.52
N SER A 111 -28.39 6.24 1.59
CA SER A 111 -26.98 5.98 1.31
C SER A 111 -26.67 6.15 -0.19
N TYR A 112 -25.38 6.13 -0.53
CA TYR A 112 -24.98 5.78 -1.89
C TYR A 112 -25.49 4.37 -2.23
N PRO A 113 -25.74 4.07 -3.53
CA PRO A 113 -26.15 2.74 -3.94
C PRO A 113 -25.00 1.73 -3.80
N PHE A 114 -25.36 0.46 -3.64
CA PHE A 114 -24.45 -0.66 -3.58
C PHE A 114 -25.12 -1.94 -4.07
N ASP A 115 -24.31 -2.97 -4.33
CA ASP A 115 -24.82 -4.25 -4.79
C ASP A 115 -24.74 -5.32 -3.66
N ILE A 116 -25.58 -6.34 -3.75
CA ILE A 116 -25.40 -7.59 -3.00
C ILE A 116 -25.28 -8.71 -4.03
N SER A 117 -24.05 -9.20 -4.26
CA SER A 117 -23.73 -10.18 -5.29
C SER A 117 -22.57 -11.10 -4.90
N ALA A 118 -22.60 -12.34 -5.37
CA ALA A 118 -21.50 -13.30 -5.17
C ALA A 118 -20.24 -12.96 -6.00
N ASP A 119 -20.41 -12.29 -7.15
CA ASP A 119 -19.30 -11.95 -8.06
C ASP A 119 -18.74 -10.54 -7.82
N LEU A 120 -19.03 -9.95 -6.67
CA LEU A 120 -18.76 -8.55 -6.34
C LEU A 120 -17.31 -8.11 -6.60
N TYR A 121 -16.35 -8.95 -6.25
CA TYR A 121 -14.92 -8.64 -6.32
C TYR A 121 -14.20 -9.28 -7.51
N ALA A 122 -14.93 -9.90 -8.44
CA ALA A 122 -14.33 -10.66 -9.55
C ALA A 122 -13.46 -9.80 -10.48
N THR A 123 -13.85 -8.54 -10.73
CA THR A 123 -13.10 -7.60 -11.57
C THR A 123 -11.99 -6.88 -10.80
N LEU A 124 -12.14 -6.69 -9.50
CA LEU A 124 -11.19 -5.97 -8.66
C LEU A 124 -9.79 -6.60 -8.70
N VAL A 125 -9.70 -7.94 -8.70
CA VAL A 125 -8.42 -8.64 -8.71
C VAL A 125 -7.62 -8.34 -9.99
N VAL A 126 -8.29 -8.28 -11.14
CA VAL A 126 -7.63 -7.97 -12.42
C VAL A 126 -7.26 -6.49 -12.48
N ASP A 127 -8.16 -5.60 -12.07
CA ASP A 127 -7.92 -4.16 -12.08
C ASP A 127 -6.78 -3.77 -11.14
N ALA A 128 -6.77 -4.26 -9.89
CA ALA A 128 -5.71 -3.98 -8.93
C ALA A 128 -4.34 -4.52 -9.39
N MET A 129 -4.28 -5.74 -9.92
CA MET A 129 -3.02 -6.31 -10.42
C MET A 129 -2.54 -5.66 -11.74
N SER A 130 -3.45 -5.15 -12.55
CA SER A 130 -3.10 -4.43 -13.79
C SER A 130 -2.53 -3.04 -13.55
N TYR A 131 -2.49 -2.57 -12.31
CA TYR A 131 -1.82 -1.32 -11.91
C TYR A 131 -0.31 -1.33 -12.24
N PHE A 132 0.35 -2.48 -12.17
CA PHE A 132 1.81 -2.58 -12.25
C PHE A 132 2.35 -2.33 -13.65
N TYR A 133 1.64 -2.71 -14.71
CA TYR A 133 2.11 -2.48 -16.08
C TYR A 133 2.27 -0.99 -16.42
N PRO A 134 1.30 -0.09 -16.17
CA PRO A 134 1.45 1.34 -16.42
C PRO A 134 2.59 2.03 -15.67
N VAL A 135 3.06 1.46 -14.54
CA VAL A 135 4.17 2.01 -13.75
C VAL A 135 5.53 1.38 -14.06
N ARG A 136 5.63 0.49 -15.05
CA ARG A 136 6.91 -0.07 -15.50
C ARG A 136 7.83 1.01 -16.04
N SER A 137 9.08 1.06 -15.59
CA SER A 137 10.15 1.93 -16.08
C SER A 137 10.86 1.30 -17.29
N GLY A 138 11.46 2.13 -18.16
CA GLY A 138 12.35 1.65 -19.22
C GLY A 138 11.65 1.14 -20.48
N ILE A 139 10.34 1.14 -20.54
CA ILE A 139 9.57 0.74 -21.74
C ILE A 139 8.45 1.73 -22.06
N ALA A 140 8.02 1.73 -23.31
CA ALA A 140 6.76 2.38 -23.68
C ALA A 140 5.59 1.56 -23.13
N ILE A 141 4.57 2.25 -22.65
CA ILE A 141 3.31 1.62 -22.24
C ILE A 141 2.34 1.67 -23.41
N ASP A 142 1.86 0.49 -23.82
CA ASP A 142 0.93 0.35 -24.93
C ASP A 142 -0.51 0.60 -24.47
N ALA A 143 -1.17 1.60 -25.04
CA ALA A 143 -2.56 1.92 -24.75
C ALA A 143 -3.52 0.77 -25.10
N ALA A 144 -3.20 -0.07 -26.09
CA ALA A 144 -4.03 -1.23 -26.44
C ALA A 144 -4.06 -2.29 -25.30
N ILE A 145 -3.06 -2.28 -24.43
CA ILE A 145 -2.93 -3.18 -23.27
C ILE A 145 -3.40 -2.49 -22.00
N ALA A 146 -2.84 -1.30 -21.71
CA ALA A 146 -3.11 -0.56 -20.47
C ALA A 146 -4.49 0.10 -20.44
N GLY A 147 -5.09 0.33 -21.61
CA GLY A 147 -6.34 1.06 -21.79
C GLY A 147 -6.13 2.45 -22.38
N ASP A 148 -7.21 3.01 -22.91
CA ASP A 148 -7.19 4.34 -23.53
C ASP A 148 -6.70 5.42 -22.56
N GLY A 149 -5.75 6.25 -23.02
CA GLY A 149 -5.16 7.33 -22.25
C GLY A 149 -3.95 6.93 -21.41
N TYR A 150 -3.69 5.63 -21.17
CA TYR A 150 -2.54 5.17 -20.35
C TYR A 150 -1.27 4.92 -21.17
N GLY A 151 -1.35 4.98 -22.51
CA GLY A 151 -0.18 4.87 -23.38
C GLY A 151 0.80 6.03 -23.15
N ARG A 152 2.10 5.71 -23.04
CA ARG A 152 3.15 6.73 -22.90
C ARG A 152 4.47 6.25 -23.51
N PRO A 153 5.36 7.18 -23.92
CA PRO A 153 6.72 6.84 -24.31
C PRO A 153 7.50 6.14 -23.19
N ALA A 154 8.57 5.45 -23.57
CA ALA A 154 9.52 4.89 -22.61
C ALA A 154 10.22 6.00 -21.84
N GLY A 155 10.22 5.91 -20.51
CA GLY A 155 10.94 6.82 -19.63
C GLY A 155 12.30 6.26 -19.22
N HIS A 156 13.26 7.12 -18.89
CA HIS A 156 14.58 6.80 -18.35
C HIS A 156 15.41 5.85 -19.23
N ILE A 157 15.36 6.05 -20.55
CA ILE A 157 16.12 5.28 -21.54
C ILE A 157 17.27 6.06 -22.18
N GLY A 158 17.62 7.26 -21.68
CA GLY A 158 18.72 8.09 -22.18
C GLY A 158 18.43 8.81 -23.51
N ILE A 159 17.18 8.95 -23.91
CA ILE A 159 16.76 9.80 -25.03
C ILE A 159 16.40 11.18 -24.49
N ALA A 160 17.09 12.21 -24.97
CA ALA A 160 16.89 13.60 -24.50
C ALA A 160 15.39 14.01 -24.51
N PRO A 161 14.90 14.74 -23.48
CA PRO A 161 15.66 15.35 -22.37
C PRO A 161 16.09 14.36 -21.28
N ASN A 162 15.59 13.17 -21.30
CA ASN A 162 15.73 12.13 -20.27
C ASN A 162 17.19 11.62 -20.17
N LYS A 163 17.72 11.51 -18.93
CA LYS A 163 19.10 11.07 -18.70
C LYS A 163 19.27 9.55 -18.72
N GLY A 164 18.22 8.79 -18.42
CA GLY A 164 18.19 7.35 -18.48
C GLY A 164 18.81 6.61 -17.30
N ASP A 165 18.44 5.33 -17.22
CA ASP A 165 18.87 4.39 -16.20
C ASP A 165 19.91 3.36 -16.70
N ILE A 166 20.46 3.55 -17.93
CA ILE A 166 21.36 2.56 -18.56
C ILE A 166 22.78 2.62 -17.98
N ALA A 167 23.20 3.78 -17.47
CA ALA A 167 24.55 3.99 -16.92
C ALA A 167 24.50 4.99 -15.77
N VAL A 168 23.87 4.58 -14.67
CA VAL A 168 23.69 5.43 -13.49
C VAL A 168 24.89 5.30 -12.56
N GLY A 169 25.48 6.44 -12.18
CA GLY A 169 26.54 6.51 -11.18
C GLY A 169 25.99 6.68 -9.76
N CYS A 170 26.89 6.55 -8.79
CA CYS A 170 26.57 6.77 -7.40
C CYS A 170 26.47 8.25 -7.04
N GLN A 171 25.77 8.55 -5.95
CA GLN A 171 25.73 9.88 -5.35
C GLN A 171 27.15 10.46 -5.16
N PRO A 172 27.33 11.78 -5.33
CA PRO A 172 28.58 12.43 -4.97
C PRO A 172 28.93 12.24 -3.50
N ALA A 173 30.22 12.02 -3.20
CA ALA A 173 30.69 11.78 -1.83
C ALA A 173 30.30 12.90 -0.83
N ALA A 174 30.21 14.14 -1.28
CA ALA A 174 29.79 15.26 -0.43
C ALA A 174 28.29 15.19 -0.06
N VAL A 175 27.44 14.68 -0.96
CA VAL A 175 26.01 14.48 -0.71
C VAL A 175 25.81 13.32 0.25
N SER A 176 26.48 12.19 0.00
CA SER A 176 26.40 11.01 0.87
C SER A 176 26.95 11.25 2.27
N GLN A 177 27.97 12.10 2.43
CA GLN A 177 28.46 12.50 3.75
C GLN A 177 27.40 13.22 4.58
N ALA A 178 26.59 14.06 3.96
CA ALA A 178 25.50 14.75 4.65
C ALA A 178 24.38 13.79 5.08
N ILE A 179 24.20 12.70 4.34
CA ILE A 179 23.17 11.69 4.59
C ILE A 179 23.63 10.65 5.63
N TYR A 180 24.83 10.09 5.44
CA TYR A 180 25.31 8.92 6.22
C TYR A 180 26.31 9.28 7.31
N GLY A 181 26.72 10.54 7.43
CA GLY A 181 27.75 10.98 8.38
C GLY A 181 29.19 10.67 7.93
N GLU A 182 29.37 9.97 6.82
CA GLU A 182 30.64 9.62 6.21
C GLU A 182 30.55 9.73 4.67
N PRO A 183 31.66 10.10 3.98
CA PRO A 183 31.65 10.17 2.53
C PRO A 183 31.57 8.75 1.95
N TRP A 184 30.62 8.56 1.03
CA TRP A 184 30.48 7.33 0.25
C TRP A 184 30.21 7.68 -1.21
N THR A 185 30.80 6.96 -2.13
CA THR A 185 30.51 6.98 -3.57
C THR A 185 31.03 5.68 -4.19
N CYS A 186 30.82 5.50 -5.47
CA CYS A 186 31.40 4.41 -6.26
C CYS A 186 32.11 4.97 -7.51
N ASP A 187 32.97 4.17 -8.13
CA ASP A 187 33.69 4.50 -9.38
C ASP A 187 33.16 3.70 -10.59
N TYR A 188 32.03 3.05 -10.43
CA TYR A 188 31.33 2.32 -11.49
C TYR A 188 29.97 2.96 -11.80
N THR A 189 29.38 2.54 -12.93
CA THR A 189 27.98 2.80 -13.29
C THR A 189 27.25 1.50 -13.47
N LEU A 190 25.92 1.50 -13.22
CA LEU A 190 25.07 0.34 -13.44
C LEU A 190 23.97 0.63 -14.48
N ASP A 191 23.64 -0.38 -15.28
CA ASP A 191 22.37 -0.42 -16.00
C ASP A 191 21.28 -0.87 -15.03
N VAL A 192 20.51 0.08 -14.54
CA VAL A 192 19.38 -0.14 -13.64
C VAL A 192 18.04 0.17 -14.31
N SER A 193 17.97 -0.05 -15.64
CA SER A 193 16.73 0.05 -16.40
C SER A 193 15.73 -1.03 -16.00
N GLY A 194 14.44 -0.80 -16.22
CA GLY A 194 13.36 -1.68 -15.77
C GLY A 194 12.88 -1.41 -14.35
N GLY A 195 12.13 -2.33 -13.77
CA GLY A 195 11.45 -2.17 -12.49
C GLY A 195 10.24 -1.25 -12.54
N TRP A 196 9.61 -1.02 -11.39
CA TRP A 196 8.45 -0.15 -11.26
C TRP A 196 8.84 1.21 -10.69
N TYR A 197 8.27 2.29 -11.23
CA TYR A 197 8.20 3.55 -10.50
C TYR A 197 7.32 3.34 -9.27
N ASP A 198 7.77 3.84 -8.14
CA ASP A 198 7.22 3.48 -6.84
C ASP A 198 5.87 4.15 -6.53
N GLY A 199 5.89 5.45 -6.43
CA GLY A 199 4.76 6.25 -5.96
C GLY A 199 4.39 7.38 -6.91
N GLY A 200 4.25 8.59 -6.36
CA GLY A 200 4.01 9.80 -7.15
C GLY A 200 5.21 10.31 -7.92
N ASP A 201 6.42 9.82 -7.64
CA ASP A 201 7.70 10.20 -8.27
C ASP A 201 8.20 9.17 -9.30
N HIS A 202 9.40 9.41 -9.87
CA HIS A 202 10.06 8.49 -10.78
C HIS A 202 11.14 7.63 -10.09
N GLY A 203 11.15 7.61 -8.75
CA GLY A 203 12.07 6.79 -7.97
C GLY A 203 11.72 5.30 -8.02
N LYS A 204 12.74 4.45 -7.81
CA LYS A 204 12.62 3.00 -7.69
C LYS A 204 13.36 2.55 -6.44
N TYR A 205 12.68 1.81 -5.57
CA TYR A 205 13.12 1.52 -4.20
C TYR A 205 13.06 0.01 -3.94
N VAL A 206 14.20 -0.59 -3.56
CA VAL A 206 14.29 -2.05 -3.43
C VAL A 206 13.43 -2.60 -2.29
N VAL A 207 13.36 -1.91 -1.15
CA VAL A 207 12.56 -2.39 -0.01
C VAL A 207 11.06 -2.37 -0.33
N ASN A 208 10.59 -1.33 -1.02
CA ASN A 208 9.18 -1.20 -1.39
C ASN A 208 8.79 -2.17 -2.50
N GLY A 209 9.64 -2.27 -3.54
CA GLY A 209 9.50 -3.29 -4.59
C GLY A 209 9.56 -4.72 -4.03
N GLY A 210 10.37 -4.94 -2.97
CA GLY A 210 10.51 -6.22 -2.30
C GLY A 210 9.20 -6.72 -1.70
N ILE A 211 8.60 -5.93 -0.80
CA ILE A 211 7.31 -6.32 -0.21
C ILE A 211 6.20 -6.41 -1.27
N ALA A 212 6.20 -5.53 -2.27
CA ALA A 212 5.22 -5.56 -3.36
C ALA A 212 5.31 -6.87 -4.17
N ALA A 213 6.50 -7.24 -4.64
CA ALA A 213 6.73 -8.50 -5.34
C ALA A 213 6.37 -9.72 -4.46
N GLY A 214 6.72 -9.66 -3.16
CA GLY A 214 6.36 -10.67 -2.17
C GLY A 214 4.86 -10.89 -2.07
N GLN A 215 4.08 -9.82 -2.01
CA GLN A 215 2.61 -9.87 -1.90
C GLN A 215 1.94 -10.38 -3.17
N LEU A 216 2.40 -9.99 -4.36
CA LEU A 216 1.92 -10.56 -5.62
C LEU A 216 2.18 -12.06 -5.70
N MET A 217 3.38 -12.52 -5.28
CA MET A 217 3.70 -13.95 -5.18
C MET A 217 2.85 -14.67 -4.13
N ALA A 218 2.53 -14.04 -3.01
CA ALA A 218 1.65 -14.62 -1.99
C ALA A 218 0.21 -14.81 -2.51
N ALA A 219 -0.30 -13.87 -3.31
CA ALA A 219 -1.58 -14.00 -4.01
C ALA A 219 -1.57 -15.21 -4.97
N PHE A 220 -0.54 -15.31 -5.82
CA PHE A 220 -0.38 -16.45 -6.73
C PHE A 220 -0.32 -17.79 -5.98
N ARG A 221 0.45 -17.83 -4.91
CA ARG A 221 0.61 -19.04 -4.11
C ARG A 221 -0.71 -19.50 -3.47
N ARG A 222 -1.46 -18.55 -2.90
CA ARG A 222 -2.76 -18.83 -2.31
C ARG A 222 -3.73 -19.40 -3.37
N ALA A 223 -3.88 -18.69 -4.49
CA ALA A 223 -4.76 -19.09 -5.58
C ALA A 223 -4.39 -20.47 -6.15
N SER A 224 -3.09 -20.78 -6.26
CA SER A 224 -2.60 -22.09 -6.74
C SER A 224 -2.87 -23.24 -5.75
N ARG A 225 -3.09 -22.97 -4.47
CA ARG A 225 -3.42 -23.99 -3.45
C ARG A 225 -4.91 -24.26 -3.35
N SER A 226 -5.74 -23.25 -3.57
CA SER A 226 -7.20 -23.40 -3.58
C SER A 226 -7.73 -23.99 -4.90
N GLY A 227 -6.85 -24.19 -5.89
CA GLY A 227 -7.19 -24.74 -7.20
C GLY A 227 -6.37 -24.08 -8.32
N GLU A 228 -6.97 -23.91 -9.48
CA GLU A 228 -6.36 -23.16 -10.59
C GLU A 228 -6.43 -21.64 -10.31
N PRO A 229 -5.32 -20.89 -10.47
CA PRO A 229 -5.32 -19.43 -10.27
C PRO A 229 -6.00 -18.70 -11.45
N VAL A 230 -7.28 -18.97 -11.65
CA VAL A 230 -8.04 -18.67 -12.88
C VAL A 230 -7.96 -17.19 -13.29
N ARG A 231 -7.95 -16.26 -12.32
CA ARG A 231 -7.98 -14.82 -12.58
C ARG A 231 -6.62 -14.18 -12.82
N ILE A 232 -5.54 -14.88 -12.50
CA ILE A 232 -4.15 -14.35 -12.53
C ILE A 232 -3.18 -15.27 -13.29
N ARG A 233 -3.72 -16.23 -14.04
CA ARG A 233 -2.95 -17.11 -14.93
C ARG A 233 -2.57 -16.39 -16.23
N ASP A 234 -1.80 -17.07 -17.07
CA ASP A 234 -1.40 -16.57 -18.40
C ASP A 234 -2.60 -16.06 -19.23
N GLY A 235 -2.49 -14.85 -19.75
CA GLY A 235 -3.49 -14.16 -20.57
C GLY A 235 -4.67 -13.57 -19.79
N LYS A 236 -4.54 -13.26 -18.50
CA LYS A 236 -5.62 -12.70 -17.66
C LYS A 236 -5.41 -11.25 -17.23
N LEU A 237 -4.19 -10.83 -17.01
CA LEU A 237 -3.88 -9.44 -16.68
C LEU A 237 -3.65 -8.62 -17.95
N ARG A 238 -3.71 -7.31 -17.82
CA ARG A 238 -3.43 -6.37 -18.91
C ARG A 238 -1.93 -6.06 -18.97
N ILE A 239 -1.15 -7.02 -19.43
CA ILE A 239 0.32 -6.95 -19.59
C ILE A 239 0.72 -7.49 -20.97
N PRO A 240 1.94 -7.18 -21.48
CA PRO A 240 2.38 -7.65 -22.80
C PRO A 240 2.65 -9.16 -22.89
N GLU A 241 2.97 -9.79 -21.76
CA GLU A 241 3.42 -11.19 -21.69
C GLU A 241 2.25 -12.18 -21.75
N HIS A 242 1.65 -12.32 -22.95
CA HIS A 242 0.53 -13.25 -23.17
C HIS A 242 1.00 -14.51 -23.89
N GLY A 243 0.43 -15.66 -23.50
CA GLY A 243 0.61 -16.92 -24.22
C GLY A 243 1.99 -17.56 -24.04
N ASN A 244 2.74 -17.16 -23.02
CA ASN A 244 4.06 -17.69 -22.71
C ASN A 244 4.03 -18.89 -21.73
N ARG A 245 2.84 -19.24 -21.21
CA ARG A 245 2.57 -20.29 -20.22
C ARG A 245 3.07 -19.98 -18.81
N ILE A 246 3.55 -18.78 -18.56
CA ILE A 246 3.84 -18.27 -17.21
C ILE A 246 2.59 -17.51 -16.75
N PRO A 247 2.15 -17.64 -15.52
CA PRO A 247 1.08 -16.80 -15.00
C PRO A 247 1.48 -15.32 -15.05
N ASP A 248 0.59 -14.48 -15.57
CA ASP A 248 0.85 -13.03 -15.78
C ASP A 248 1.39 -12.33 -14.52
N VAL A 249 0.86 -12.69 -13.34
CA VAL A 249 1.34 -12.11 -12.08
C VAL A 249 2.81 -12.46 -11.79
N LEU A 250 3.30 -13.60 -12.26
CA LEU A 250 4.72 -13.99 -12.13
C LEU A 250 5.59 -13.30 -13.18
N ASP A 251 5.06 -12.99 -14.37
CA ASP A 251 5.75 -12.16 -15.36
C ASP A 251 5.91 -10.72 -14.82
N GLU A 252 4.88 -10.20 -14.16
CA GLU A 252 4.95 -8.87 -13.52
C GLU A 252 5.98 -8.83 -12.38
N VAL A 253 5.99 -9.85 -11.52
CA VAL A 253 7.03 -10.01 -10.48
C VAL A 253 8.43 -10.11 -11.09
N ARG A 254 8.58 -10.84 -12.21
CA ARG A 254 9.86 -10.97 -12.91
C ARG A 254 10.39 -9.62 -13.39
N TRP A 255 9.52 -8.71 -13.84
CA TRP A 255 9.88 -7.36 -14.24
C TRP A 255 10.64 -6.60 -13.14
N GLU A 256 10.15 -6.67 -11.93
CA GLU A 256 10.79 -6.06 -10.76
C GLU A 256 12.07 -6.79 -10.34
N LEU A 257 12.06 -8.11 -10.31
CA LEU A 257 13.23 -8.92 -9.95
C LEU A 257 14.40 -8.74 -10.92
N ASP A 258 14.14 -8.58 -12.21
CA ASP A 258 15.18 -8.31 -13.21
C ASP A 258 15.84 -6.95 -12.98
N TRP A 259 15.11 -5.95 -12.53
CA TRP A 259 15.66 -4.68 -12.09
C TRP A 259 16.45 -4.83 -10.78
N MET A 260 15.91 -5.49 -9.77
CA MET A 260 16.61 -5.72 -8.51
C MET A 260 17.96 -6.44 -8.70
N LEU A 261 18.02 -7.42 -9.62
CA LEU A 261 19.28 -8.08 -9.98
C LEU A 261 20.35 -7.11 -10.51
N ARG A 262 19.93 -6.03 -11.17
CA ARG A 262 20.81 -4.97 -11.70
C ARG A 262 21.25 -3.98 -10.63
N MET A 263 20.54 -3.90 -9.50
CA MET A 263 20.90 -3.05 -8.35
C MET A 263 22.02 -3.65 -7.49
N MET A 264 22.48 -4.86 -7.78
CA MET A 264 23.54 -5.52 -7.01
C MET A 264 24.90 -4.92 -7.33
N VAL A 265 25.65 -4.61 -6.28
CA VAL A 265 27.07 -4.18 -6.37
C VAL A 265 27.90 -5.25 -7.08
N PRO A 266 28.69 -4.88 -8.12
CA PRO A 266 29.50 -5.82 -8.91
C PRO A 266 30.53 -6.57 -8.08
N ASP A 267 30.96 -7.74 -8.60
CA ASP A 267 32.06 -8.50 -8.02
C ASP A 267 33.38 -7.73 -8.12
N GLY A 268 34.16 -7.76 -7.07
CA GLY A 268 35.45 -7.07 -6.97
C GLY A 268 35.36 -5.67 -6.36
N GLU A 269 34.15 -5.11 -6.25
CA GLU A 269 33.92 -3.81 -5.62
C GLU A 269 33.74 -3.93 -4.10
N PRO A 270 34.02 -2.88 -3.34
CA PRO A 270 33.61 -2.80 -1.96
C PRO A 270 32.07 -3.00 -1.84
N LEU A 271 31.63 -3.77 -0.87
CA LEU A 271 30.23 -4.15 -0.68
C LEU A 271 29.66 -5.08 -1.78
N ALA A 272 30.52 -5.81 -2.54
CA ALA A 272 30.09 -6.75 -3.56
C ALA A 272 29.00 -7.71 -3.06
N GLY A 273 27.90 -7.80 -3.82
CA GLY A 273 26.73 -8.62 -3.48
C GLY A 273 25.68 -7.92 -2.60
N MET A 274 25.99 -6.76 -2.01
CA MET A 274 24.96 -5.87 -1.45
C MET A 274 24.12 -5.22 -2.57
N LEU A 275 22.91 -4.79 -2.27
CA LEU A 275 22.08 -4.03 -3.22
C LEU A 275 22.03 -2.55 -2.88
N HIS A 276 22.17 -1.70 -3.90
CA HIS A 276 21.87 -0.29 -3.79
C HIS A 276 20.44 -0.12 -3.26
N HIS A 277 20.27 0.81 -2.29
CA HIS A 277 18.99 1.00 -1.61
C HIS A 277 17.88 1.45 -2.58
N LYS A 278 18.23 2.35 -3.48
CA LYS A 278 17.32 2.96 -4.46
C LYS A 278 18.08 3.62 -5.60
N VAL A 279 17.35 3.96 -6.65
CA VAL A 279 17.73 4.86 -7.73
C VAL A 279 16.61 5.88 -7.96
N HIS A 280 16.92 7.15 -7.96
CA HIS A 280 15.96 8.24 -8.22
C HIS A 280 16.64 9.48 -8.78
N ASP A 281 15.86 10.52 -9.01
CA ASP A 281 16.33 11.82 -9.48
C ASP A 281 17.17 12.53 -8.42
N SER A 282 18.19 13.28 -8.83
CA SER A 282 19.02 14.05 -7.91
C SER A 282 18.27 15.20 -7.23
N GLU A 283 17.08 15.54 -7.70
CA GLU A 283 16.19 16.56 -7.13
C GLU A 283 14.73 16.28 -7.48
N TRP A 284 13.80 16.80 -6.68
CA TRP A 284 12.37 16.63 -6.90
C TRP A 284 11.91 17.28 -8.21
N THR A 285 11.07 16.57 -8.94
CA THR A 285 10.43 17.05 -10.18
C THR A 285 9.01 17.58 -9.91
N GLY A 286 8.50 18.39 -10.84
CA GLY A 286 7.16 18.96 -10.77
C GLY A 286 6.04 18.00 -11.19
N ILE A 287 4.80 18.48 -11.10
CA ILE A 287 3.58 17.83 -11.59
C ILE A 287 2.87 18.81 -12.54
N PRO A 288 2.40 18.36 -13.72
CA PRO A 288 2.56 17.01 -14.29
C PRO A 288 3.94 16.83 -14.95
N LEU A 289 4.40 15.56 -15.07
CA LEU A 289 5.62 15.22 -15.79
C LEU A 289 5.59 13.76 -16.24
N LEU A 290 5.66 13.49 -17.54
CA LEU A 290 5.84 12.13 -18.04
C LEU A 290 7.27 11.63 -17.73
N PRO A 291 7.45 10.32 -17.47
CA PRO A 291 8.79 9.76 -17.25
C PRO A 291 9.77 9.96 -18.41
N SER A 292 9.26 10.13 -19.65
CA SER A 292 10.06 10.46 -20.84
C SER A 292 10.59 11.88 -20.87
N ASP A 293 9.92 12.80 -20.17
CA ASP A 293 10.20 14.23 -20.19
C ASP A 293 11.06 14.69 -19.00
N ASP A 294 11.36 13.76 -18.10
CA ASP A 294 12.20 14.00 -16.93
C ASP A 294 13.66 14.24 -17.35
N ASP A 295 14.16 15.42 -17.06
CA ASP A 295 15.52 15.87 -17.42
C ASP A 295 16.54 15.75 -16.29
N LYS A 296 16.12 15.29 -15.11
CA LYS A 296 16.98 15.21 -13.93
C LYS A 296 18.04 14.10 -14.05
N PRO A 297 19.25 14.33 -13.52
CA PRO A 297 20.23 13.26 -13.34
C PRO A 297 19.69 12.18 -12.40
N ARG A 298 20.01 10.93 -12.70
CA ARG A 298 19.69 9.78 -11.85
C ARG A 298 20.89 9.43 -10.98
N GLU A 299 20.63 9.00 -9.75
CA GLU A 299 21.67 8.66 -8.77
C GLU A 299 21.37 7.31 -8.08
N LEU A 300 22.42 6.46 -7.98
CA LEU A 300 22.42 5.29 -7.12
C LEU A 300 22.76 5.72 -5.68
N HIS A 301 21.95 5.30 -4.75
CA HIS A 301 22.21 5.51 -3.33
C HIS A 301 23.04 4.38 -2.73
N ARG A 302 23.69 4.64 -1.58
CA ARG A 302 24.50 3.66 -0.88
C ARG A 302 23.72 2.35 -0.70
N PRO A 303 24.36 1.17 -0.90
CA PRO A 303 23.75 -0.10 -0.56
C PRO A 303 23.27 -0.14 0.89
N SER A 304 22.20 -0.89 1.16
CA SER A 304 21.71 -1.08 2.52
C SER A 304 21.44 -2.55 2.84
N THR A 305 21.52 -2.88 4.12
CA THR A 305 21.19 -4.23 4.61
C THR A 305 19.73 -4.56 4.35
N ALA A 306 18.81 -3.62 4.60
CA ALA A 306 17.37 -3.80 4.32
C ALA A 306 17.10 -4.13 2.85
N ALA A 307 17.60 -3.33 1.89
CA ALA A 307 17.43 -3.59 0.46
C ALA A 307 18.01 -4.95 0.05
N THR A 308 19.18 -5.29 0.55
CA THR A 308 19.87 -6.55 0.25
C THR A 308 19.07 -7.76 0.72
N LEU A 309 18.52 -7.71 1.93
CA LEU A 309 17.72 -8.78 2.51
C LEU A 309 16.32 -8.88 1.88
N ASN A 310 15.68 -7.75 1.55
CA ASN A 310 14.42 -7.74 0.79
C ASN A 310 14.59 -8.47 -0.55
N PHE A 311 15.65 -8.16 -1.30
CA PHE A 311 15.96 -8.88 -2.53
C PHE A 311 16.24 -10.38 -2.27
N ALA A 312 17.04 -10.72 -1.26
CA ALA A 312 17.34 -12.12 -0.94
C ALA A 312 16.05 -12.92 -0.66
N ALA A 313 15.09 -12.32 0.09
CA ALA A 313 13.82 -12.94 0.39
C ALA A 313 12.96 -13.17 -0.87
N VAL A 314 12.74 -12.13 -1.68
CA VAL A 314 11.84 -12.25 -2.85
C VAL A 314 12.47 -13.07 -3.97
N ALA A 315 13.80 -13.04 -4.16
CA ALA A 315 14.48 -13.87 -5.14
C ALA A 315 14.45 -15.37 -4.73
N ALA A 316 14.60 -15.68 -3.43
CA ALA A 316 14.43 -17.02 -2.90
C ALA A 316 12.99 -17.52 -3.08
N ALA A 317 11.99 -16.70 -2.77
CA ALA A 317 10.57 -17.01 -2.98
C ALA A 317 10.26 -17.27 -4.47
N ALA A 318 10.65 -16.36 -5.35
CA ALA A 318 10.43 -16.47 -6.79
C ALA A 318 11.09 -17.71 -7.40
N SER A 319 12.27 -18.11 -6.89
CA SER A 319 12.95 -19.34 -7.32
C SER A 319 12.10 -20.61 -7.12
N ARG A 320 11.16 -20.58 -6.17
CA ARG A 320 10.22 -21.70 -5.95
C ARG A 320 9.02 -21.64 -6.89
N TYR A 321 8.46 -20.46 -7.07
CA TYR A 321 7.22 -20.29 -7.85
C TYR A 321 7.46 -20.40 -9.35
N LEU A 322 8.63 -19.96 -9.83
CA LEU A 322 9.04 -20.07 -11.23
C LEU A 322 9.70 -21.41 -11.58
N ALA A 323 9.92 -22.32 -10.61
CA ALA A 323 10.70 -23.55 -10.78
C ALA A 323 10.22 -24.47 -11.92
N ARG A 324 8.94 -24.46 -12.23
CA ARG A 324 8.35 -25.27 -13.32
C ARG A 324 8.33 -24.57 -14.68
N PHE A 325 8.65 -23.27 -14.72
CA PHE A 325 8.52 -22.47 -15.92
C PHE A 325 9.88 -22.12 -16.55
N ASP A 326 10.88 -21.69 -15.75
CA ASP A 326 12.17 -21.20 -16.23
C ASP A 326 13.31 -21.62 -15.28
N LYS A 327 13.84 -22.81 -15.51
CA LYS A 327 14.91 -23.35 -14.65
C LYS A 327 16.21 -22.51 -14.65
N PRO A 328 16.75 -22.03 -15.80
CA PRO A 328 17.93 -21.17 -15.78
C PRO A 328 17.74 -19.88 -14.96
N TYR A 329 16.58 -19.25 -15.07
CA TYR A 329 16.26 -18.07 -14.29
C TYR A 329 16.15 -18.36 -12.80
N VAL A 330 15.54 -19.47 -12.44
CA VAL A 330 15.45 -19.95 -11.05
C VAL A 330 16.83 -20.17 -10.43
N ASP A 331 17.75 -20.83 -11.18
CA ASP A 331 19.10 -21.08 -10.70
C ASP A 331 19.87 -19.74 -10.49
N LYS A 332 19.69 -18.75 -11.41
CA LYS A 332 20.23 -17.39 -11.27
C LYS A 332 19.69 -16.69 -10.03
N LEU A 333 18.37 -16.67 -9.83
CA LEU A 333 17.73 -16.02 -8.67
C LEU A 333 18.20 -16.63 -7.35
N ARG A 334 18.26 -17.96 -7.27
CA ARG A 334 18.69 -18.67 -6.06
C ARG A 334 20.14 -18.34 -5.71
N ALA A 335 21.04 -18.37 -6.70
CA ALA A 335 22.44 -18.01 -6.50
C ALA A 335 22.60 -16.56 -6.05
N ALA A 336 21.86 -15.63 -6.65
CA ALA A 336 21.86 -14.21 -6.28
C ALA A 336 21.29 -13.98 -4.86
N ALA A 337 20.21 -14.68 -4.48
CA ALA A 337 19.63 -14.60 -3.14
C ALA A 337 20.62 -15.07 -2.07
N ILE A 338 21.31 -16.19 -2.30
CA ILE A 338 22.34 -16.72 -1.39
C ILE A 338 23.51 -15.72 -1.25
N LYS A 339 23.97 -15.15 -2.37
CA LYS A 339 25.04 -14.16 -2.40
C LYS A 339 24.64 -12.89 -1.61
N ALA A 340 23.43 -12.36 -1.85
CA ALA A 340 22.91 -11.18 -1.17
C ALA A 340 22.79 -11.42 0.34
N TYR A 341 22.24 -12.55 0.76
CA TYR A 341 22.14 -12.88 2.18
C TYR A 341 23.51 -12.97 2.87
N ALA A 342 24.51 -13.58 2.21
CA ALA A 342 25.86 -13.65 2.73
C ALA A 342 26.51 -12.25 2.82
N ALA A 343 26.28 -11.37 1.86
CA ALA A 343 26.76 -10.00 1.88
C ALA A 343 26.09 -9.19 3.01
N ALA A 344 24.78 -9.34 3.21
CA ALA A 344 24.06 -8.71 4.32
C ALA A 344 24.59 -9.19 5.69
N LYS A 345 24.90 -10.47 5.84
CA LYS A 345 25.55 -10.98 7.08
C LYS A 345 26.96 -10.41 7.31
N ALA A 346 27.68 -10.04 6.26
CA ALA A 346 28.98 -9.39 6.37
C ALA A 346 28.85 -7.88 6.71
N HIS A 347 27.70 -7.28 6.39
CA HIS A 347 27.38 -5.87 6.62
C HIS A 347 26.00 -5.74 7.27
N PRO A 348 25.81 -6.20 8.53
CA PRO A 348 24.48 -6.39 9.12
C PRO A 348 23.79 -5.09 9.55
N ASP A 349 24.52 -3.99 9.61
CA ASP A 349 24.09 -2.69 10.14
C ASP A 349 24.31 -1.53 9.16
N LEU A 350 24.40 -1.82 7.86
CA LEU A 350 24.48 -0.79 6.83
C LEU A 350 23.09 -0.18 6.57
N TYR A 351 22.66 0.67 7.52
CA TYR A 351 21.31 1.22 7.55
C TYR A 351 21.08 2.33 6.51
N ALA A 352 19.81 2.50 6.11
CA ALA A 352 19.33 3.64 5.36
C ALA A 352 18.73 4.67 6.34
N PRO A 353 19.33 5.85 6.54
CA PRO A 353 18.83 6.84 7.48
C PRO A 353 17.69 7.69 6.87
N ALA A 354 16.85 8.30 7.72
CA ALA A 354 15.77 9.20 7.30
C ALA A 354 16.26 10.39 6.43
N ALA A 355 17.50 10.86 6.66
CA ALA A 355 18.12 11.91 5.84
C ALA A 355 18.29 11.53 4.36
N ASN A 356 18.17 10.23 4.01
CA ASN A 356 18.28 9.72 2.64
C ASN A 356 17.13 10.16 1.72
N GLY A 357 16.09 10.81 2.24
CA GLY A 357 14.90 11.24 1.50
C GLY A 357 14.85 12.70 1.10
N ASN A 358 15.94 13.47 1.21
CA ASN A 358 15.86 14.93 1.11
C ASN A 358 16.03 15.51 -0.30
N ALA A 359 16.37 14.70 -1.31
CA ALA A 359 16.65 15.20 -2.65
C ALA A 359 16.17 14.20 -3.70
N GLY A 360 14.96 14.43 -4.22
CA GLY A 360 14.43 13.73 -5.39
C GLY A 360 13.75 12.38 -5.14
N GLY A 361 13.74 11.85 -3.92
CA GLY A 361 13.06 10.59 -3.59
C GLY A 361 12.88 10.34 -2.10
N GLY A 362 11.91 9.50 -1.73
CA GLY A 362 11.63 9.11 -0.35
C GLY A 362 12.81 8.40 0.33
N PRO A 363 12.94 8.45 1.67
CA PRO A 363 14.06 7.81 2.37
C PRO A 363 13.95 6.29 2.39
N TYR A 364 12.76 5.76 2.63
CA TYR A 364 12.54 4.35 2.96
C TYR A 364 13.54 3.86 4.01
N ASP A 365 13.65 4.68 5.07
CA ASP A 365 14.64 4.55 6.14
C ASP A 365 14.34 3.36 7.04
N ASP A 366 15.40 2.66 7.40
CA ASP A 366 15.34 1.54 8.32
C ASP A 366 16.60 1.46 9.17
N THR A 367 16.43 1.29 10.46
CA THR A 367 17.50 1.13 11.47
C THR A 367 17.36 -0.14 12.29
N ASP A 368 16.35 -0.97 12.02
CA ASP A 368 16.16 -2.31 12.59
C ASP A 368 15.85 -3.31 11.46
N VAL A 369 16.86 -4.01 11.01
CA VAL A 369 16.76 -4.98 9.91
C VAL A 369 16.60 -6.43 10.41
N SER A 370 16.22 -6.62 11.66
CA SER A 370 16.06 -7.95 12.27
C SER A 370 14.90 -8.74 11.63
N ASP A 371 13.90 -8.05 11.16
CA ASP A 371 12.73 -8.61 10.49
C ASP A 371 13.00 -8.95 9.01
N GLU A 372 13.86 -8.20 8.31
CA GLU A 372 14.35 -8.59 7.00
C GLU A 372 15.25 -9.83 7.08
N PHE A 373 16.12 -9.92 8.08
CA PHE A 373 16.87 -11.16 8.33
C PHE A 373 15.95 -12.34 8.59
N TYR A 374 14.87 -12.13 9.37
CA TYR A 374 13.86 -13.15 9.63
C TYR A 374 13.17 -13.59 8.33
N TRP A 375 12.75 -12.65 7.50
CA TRP A 375 12.09 -12.95 6.23
C TRP A 375 13.03 -13.67 5.26
N ALA A 376 14.23 -13.12 5.03
CA ALA A 376 15.20 -13.69 4.08
C ALA A 376 15.67 -15.09 4.51
N ALA A 377 15.98 -15.29 5.78
CA ALA A 377 16.34 -16.61 6.30
C ALA A 377 15.21 -17.63 6.11
N GLY A 378 13.96 -17.21 6.38
CA GLY A 378 12.78 -18.05 6.18
C GLY A 378 12.60 -18.48 4.75
N GLU A 379 12.64 -17.55 3.78
CA GLU A 379 12.48 -17.84 2.36
C GLU A 379 13.63 -18.68 1.80
N LEU A 380 14.87 -18.41 2.21
CA LEU A 380 16.03 -19.19 1.83
C LEU A 380 15.96 -20.61 2.38
N TYR A 381 15.54 -20.78 3.64
CA TYR A 381 15.34 -22.13 4.19
C TYR A 381 14.27 -22.91 3.40
N ILE A 382 13.15 -22.30 3.09
CA ILE A 382 12.08 -22.96 2.32
C ILE A 382 12.56 -23.29 0.90
N ALA A 383 13.37 -22.41 0.27
CA ALA A 383 13.84 -22.59 -1.10
C ALA A 383 14.95 -23.66 -1.23
N THR A 384 15.84 -23.74 -0.23
CA THR A 384 17.06 -24.59 -0.29
C THR A 384 16.99 -25.84 0.57
N GLY A 385 16.29 -25.77 1.71
CA GLY A 385 16.32 -26.80 2.76
C GLY A 385 17.58 -26.78 3.61
N ASP A 386 18.48 -25.79 3.43
CA ASP A 386 19.72 -25.68 4.17
C ASP A 386 19.45 -25.24 5.63
N LYS A 387 19.92 -26.08 6.57
CA LYS A 387 19.71 -25.89 8.02
C LYS A 387 20.44 -24.68 8.59
N ALA A 388 21.42 -24.12 7.88
CA ALA A 388 22.07 -22.88 8.32
C ALA A 388 21.06 -21.72 8.36
N TYR A 389 20.19 -21.61 7.34
CA TYR A 389 19.12 -20.59 7.35
C TYR A 389 18.05 -20.87 8.41
N LEU A 390 17.74 -22.15 8.69
CA LEU A 390 16.84 -22.49 9.78
C LEU A 390 17.44 -22.06 11.14
N ALA A 391 18.75 -22.25 11.33
CA ALA A 391 19.41 -21.81 12.55
C ALA A 391 19.37 -20.28 12.72
N ASP A 392 19.64 -19.53 11.64
CA ASP A 392 19.52 -18.08 11.63
C ASP A 392 18.07 -17.63 11.93
N LEU A 393 17.10 -18.31 11.34
CA LEU A 393 15.68 -18.06 11.57
C LEU A 393 15.27 -18.28 13.03
N MET A 394 15.73 -19.37 13.65
CA MET A 394 15.36 -19.76 15.03
C MET A 394 15.97 -18.84 16.10
N VAL A 395 17.07 -18.15 15.83
CA VAL A 395 17.67 -17.18 16.76
C VAL A 395 17.10 -15.77 16.59
N SER A 396 16.30 -15.54 15.56
CA SER A 396 15.63 -14.24 15.36
C SER A 396 14.67 -13.93 16.51
N PRO A 397 14.61 -12.67 16.98
CA PRO A 397 13.61 -12.25 17.97
C PRO A 397 12.18 -12.47 17.49
N HIS A 398 11.99 -12.52 16.16
CA HIS A 398 10.68 -12.72 15.54
C HIS A 398 10.27 -14.19 15.45
N TRP A 399 11.17 -15.19 15.69
CA TRP A 399 10.87 -16.61 15.46
C TRP A 399 9.58 -17.08 16.14
N MET A 400 9.42 -16.84 17.44
CA MET A 400 8.19 -17.13 18.19
C MET A 400 7.64 -15.86 18.87
N GLY A 401 8.22 -14.70 18.56
CA GLY A 401 7.77 -13.41 19.05
C GLY A 401 6.46 -12.97 18.40
N GLU A 402 5.84 -11.96 18.98
CA GLU A 402 4.69 -11.28 18.44
C GLU A 402 5.12 -10.40 17.24
N VAL A 403 4.41 -10.54 16.12
CA VAL A 403 4.73 -9.84 14.86
C VAL A 403 3.52 -9.13 14.24
N PHE A 404 2.36 -9.19 14.90
CA PHE A 404 1.12 -8.58 14.41
C PHE A 404 0.68 -7.46 15.36
N ALA A 405 1.05 -6.25 15.04
CA ALA A 405 0.68 -5.05 15.79
C ALA A 405 -0.62 -4.41 15.23
N PRO A 406 -1.34 -3.62 16.05
CA PRO A 406 -2.51 -2.86 15.59
C PRO A 406 -2.21 -1.86 14.46
N GLU A 407 -0.98 -1.39 14.42
CA GLU A 407 -0.45 -0.48 13.40
C GLU A 407 -0.30 -1.13 12.02
N GLY A 408 -0.42 -2.47 11.93
CA GLY A 408 -0.18 -3.20 10.70
C GLY A 408 1.31 -3.50 10.46
N PHE A 409 1.63 -3.91 9.24
CA PHE A 409 3.00 -4.15 8.78
C PHE A 409 3.20 -3.54 7.38
N GLY A 410 4.44 -3.33 6.99
CA GLY A 410 4.77 -2.71 5.71
C GLY A 410 6.24 -2.90 5.37
N TRP A 411 6.79 -2.02 4.54
CA TRP A 411 8.21 -2.08 4.17
C TRP A 411 9.16 -1.83 5.36
N GLN A 412 8.74 -1.10 6.38
CA GLN A 412 9.49 -0.85 7.63
C GLN A 412 9.40 -1.99 8.63
N GLY A 413 8.55 -2.98 8.41
CA GLY A 413 8.34 -4.05 9.37
C GLY A 413 7.76 -5.27 8.67
N VAL A 414 8.60 -6.07 8.02
CA VAL A 414 8.20 -7.22 7.20
C VAL A 414 7.98 -8.51 8.00
N ALA A 415 8.22 -8.53 9.32
CA ALA A 415 8.08 -9.74 10.13
C ALA A 415 6.67 -10.34 10.08
N GLY A 416 5.64 -9.48 10.05
CA GLY A 416 4.24 -9.92 9.90
C GLY A 416 4.02 -10.66 8.59
N PHE A 417 4.47 -10.08 7.48
CA PHE A 417 4.40 -10.70 6.16
C PHE A 417 5.17 -12.04 6.10
N ALA A 418 6.39 -12.07 6.64
CA ALA A 418 7.20 -13.28 6.74
C ALA A 418 6.45 -14.37 7.51
N ARG A 419 5.86 -14.06 8.69
CA ARG A 419 5.09 -15.01 9.49
C ARG A 419 3.89 -15.58 8.73
N LEU A 420 3.15 -14.77 7.97
CA LEU A 420 2.05 -15.24 7.13
C LEU A 420 2.53 -16.25 6.07
N THR A 421 3.70 -16.02 5.51
CA THR A 421 4.31 -16.95 4.54
C THR A 421 4.73 -18.27 5.21
N LEU A 422 5.49 -18.19 6.32
CA LEU A 422 6.01 -19.36 7.03
C LEU A 422 4.89 -20.26 7.57
N ALA A 423 3.84 -19.67 8.15
CA ALA A 423 2.69 -20.40 8.67
C ALA A 423 1.94 -21.23 7.59
N ARG A 424 2.13 -20.88 6.32
CA ARG A 424 1.54 -21.58 5.17
C ARG A 424 2.45 -22.66 4.57
N GLU A 425 3.64 -22.92 5.17
CA GLU A 425 4.60 -23.95 4.75
C GLU A 425 4.74 -25.09 5.77
N PRO A 426 3.64 -25.78 6.16
CA PRO A 426 3.66 -26.74 7.28
C PRO A 426 4.60 -27.91 7.05
N ASN A 427 4.89 -28.26 5.80
CA ASN A 427 5.75 -29.41 5.46
C ASN A 427 7.26 -29.07 5.48
N ARG A 428 7.61 -27.81 5.76
CA ARG A 428 9.02 -27.37 5.81
C ARG A 428 9.56 -27.32 7.24
N PHE A 429 8.68 -27.23 8.23
CA PHE A 429 9.03 -27.10 9.64
C PHE A 429 8.62 -28.34 10.42
N SER A 430 9.15 -28.51 11.63
CA SER A 430 8.68 -29.55 12.56
C SER A 430 7.19 -29.34 12.88
N GLY A 431 6.49 -30.43 13.27
CA GLY A 431 5.08 -30.33 13.65
C GLY A 431 4.80 -29.28 14.73
N PRO A 432 5.59 -29.24 15.83
CA PRO A 432 5.44 -28.21 16.88
C PRO A 432 5.68 -26.79 16.36
N ASP A 433 6.74 -26.55 15.59
CA ASP A 433 7.07 -25.21 15.07
C ASP A 433 6.00 -24.71 14.09
N SER A 434 5.57 -25.58 13.18
CA SER A 434 4.47 -25.27 12.25
C SER A 434 3.17 -24.93 12.99
N ALA A 435 2.83 -25.69 14.03
CA ALA A 435 1.65 -25.44 14.85
C ALA A 435 1.76 -24.10 15.59
N ALA A 436 2.92 -23.78 16.17
CA ALA A 436 3.16 -22.52 16.87
C ALA A 436 3.05 -21.31 15.94
N MET A 437 3.65 -21.38 14.73
CA MET A 437 3.53 -20.30 13.73
C MET A 437 2.08 -20.07 13.31
N ARG A 438 1.31 -21.14 13.06
CA ARG A 438 -0.11 -21.04 12.72
C ARG A 438 -0.93 -20.47 13.86
N GLN A 439 -0.65 -20.90 15.12
CA GLN A 439 -1.32 -20.35 16.29
C GLN A 439 -1.05 -18.87 16.46
N SER A 440 0.18 -18.42 16.24
CA SER A 440 0.54 -17.01 16.32
C SER A 440 -0.25 -16.12 15.32
N VAL A 441 -0.59 -16.65 14.13
CA VAL A 441 -1.48 -15.96 13.18
C VAL A 441 -2.90 -15.87 13.73
N LEU A 442 -3.42 -16.96 14.33
CA LEU A 442 -4.76 -16.96 14.95
C LEU A 442 -4.84 -16.00 16.14
N ASP A 443 -3.81 -15.97 17.00
CA ASP A 443 -3.75 -15.08 18.15
C ASP A 443 -3.68 -13.61 17.71
N GLY A 444 -2.87 -13.30 16.68
CA GLY A 444 -2.83 -11.97 16.06
C GLY A 444 -4.18 -11.55 15.50
N ALA A 445 -4.84 -12.45 14.76
CA ALA A 445 -6.16 -12.21 14.20
C ALA A 445 -7.23 -12.01 15.30
N ASP A 446 -7.19 -12.76 16.39
CA ASP A 446 -8.13 -12.56 17.51
C ASP A 446 -7.95 -11.21 18.21
N ARG A 447 -6.70 -10.73 18.34
CA ARG A 447 -6.43 -9.37 18.85
C ARG A 447 -6.97 -8.29 17.90
N LEU A 448 -6.75 -8.43 16.60
CA LEU A 448 -7.26 -7.50 15.59
C LEU A 448 -8.79 -7.46 15.57
N LEU A 449 -9.48 -8.59 15.66
CA LEU A 449 -10.94 -8.62 15.78
C LEU A 449 -11.44 -7.93 17.05
N ALA A 450 -10.75 -8.10 18.18
CA ALA A 450 -11.12 -7.45 19.43
C ALA A 450 -10.97 -5.92 19.37
N LEU A 451 -10.03 -5.41 18.57
CA LEU A 451 -9.88 -3.99 18.29
C LEU A 451 -10.96 -3.52 17.30
N GLN A 452 -11.10 -4.20 16.17
CA GLN A 452 -12.10 -3.89 15.13
C GLN A 452 -13.53 -3.80 15.67
N ALA A 453 -13.91 -4.64 16.64
CA ALA A 453 -15.22 -4.60 17.28
C ALA A 453 -15.54 -3.28 17.99
N LYS A 454 -14.51 -2.48 18.32
CA LYS A 454 -14.65 -1.16 18.92
C LYS A 454 -14.79 -0.05 17.87
N GLU A 455 -14.40 -0.33 16.63
CA GLU A 455 -14.39 0.62 15.54
C GLU A 455 -15.75 0.65 14.80
N PRO A 456 -16.52 1.74 14.91
CA PRO A 456 -17.88 1.78 14.32
C PRO A 456 -17.87 1.73 12.79
N PHE A 457 -16.77 2.10 12.15
CA PHE A 457 -16.60 2.05 10.70
C PHE A 457 -16.03 0.72 10.21
N GLY A 458 -15.69 -0.20 11.11
CA GLY A 458 -15.28 -1.57 10.78
C GLY A 458 -13.83 -1.73 10.33
N GLN A 459 -13.00 -0.68 10.40
CA GLN A 459 -11.58 -0.78 10.06
C GLN A 459 -10.82 -1.69 11.03
N SER A 460 -9.87 -2.46 10.50
CA SER A 460 -8.97 -3.32 11.28
C SER A 460 -7.65 -2.61 11.66
N TYR A 461 -7.65 -1.29 11.73
CA TYR A 461 -6.51 -0.45 12.02
C TYR A 461 -6.82 0.47 13.19
N THR A 462 -6.13 0.27 14.31
CA THR A 462 -6.34 1.02 15.54
C THR A 462 -4.98 1.31 16.15
N PRO A 463 -4.24 2.31 15.59
CA PRO A 463 -2.90 2.63 16.06
C PRO A 463 -2.92 3.08 17.52
N THR A 464 -1.99 2.59 18.32
CA THR A 464 -1.89 2.89 19.77
C THR A 464 -1.69 4.38 20.06
N SER A 465 -1.10 5.10 19.12
CA SER A 465 -0.97 6.55 19.16
C SER A 465 -2.29 7.32 18.99
N GLY A 466 -3.34 6.66 18.49
CA GLY A 466 -4.58 7.28 18.05
C GLY A 466 -4.44 8.14 16.78
N ARG A 467 -3.26 8.15 16.15
CA ARG A 467 -2.95 8.92 14.94
C ARG A 467 -2.89 8.00 13.73
N TYR A 468 -3.44 8.41 12.62
CA TYR A 468 -3.30 7.70 11.35
C TYR A 468 -2.01 8.12 10.67
N ASP A 469 -1.30 7.16 10.07
CA ASP A 469 -0.01 7.37 9.44
C ASP A 469 -0.13 7.44 7.90
N TRP A 470 0.93 7.91 7.26
CA TRP A 470 1.04 7.94 5.81
C TRP A 470 0.85 6.54 5.23
N GLY A 471 -0.10 6.40 4.29
CA GLY A 471 -0.48 5.10 3.73
C GLY A 471 -1.42 4.28 4.62
N SER A 472 -2.17 4.90 5.55
CA SER A 472 -3.05 4.21 6.50
C SER A 472 -4.00 3.19 5.85
N ASN A 473 -4.45 3.42 4.62
CA ASN A 473 -5.34 2.49 3.92
C ASN A 473 -4.67 1.12 3.68
N HIS A 474 -3.38 1.11 3.31
CA HIS A 474 -2.70 -0.17 3.13
C HIS A 474 -2.50 -0.90 4.46
N LEU A 475 -2.33 -0.19 5.58
CA LEU A 475 -2.23 -0.78 6.91
C LEU A 475 -3.54 -1.44 7.35
N VAL A 476 -4.70 -0.84 7.02
CA VAL A 476 -6.01 -1.50 7.14
C VAL A 476 -6.01 -2.82 6.35
N ILE A 477 -5.54 -2.80 5.11
CA ILE A 477 -5.50 -3.98 4.24
C ILE A 477 -4.51 -5.03 4.77
N GLN A 478 -3.33 -4.63 5.29
CA GLN A 478 -2.36 -5.56 5.87
C GLN A 478 -2.95 -6.31 7.07
N ASN A 479 -3.67 -5.62 7.96
CA ASN A 479 -4.38 -6.27 9.05
C ASN A 479 -5.52 -7.17 8.54
N ALA A 480 -6.24 -6.78 7.49
CA ALA A 480 -7.23 -7.64 6.86
C ALA A 480 -6.59 -8.91 6.25
N LEU A 481 -5.34 -8.85 5.75
CA LEU A 481 -4.59 -10.02 5.28
C LEU A 481 -4.21 -10.98 6.40
N VAL A 482 -3.99 -10.49 7.63
CA VAL A 482 -3.85 -11.36 8.82
C VAL A 482 -5.15 -12.12 9.08
N LEU A 483 -6.30 -11.42 9.07
CA LEU A 483 -7.63 -12.02 9.22
C LEU A 483 -7.92 -13.05 8.12
N ALA A 484 -7.71 -12.67 6.85
CA ALA A 484 -7.86 -13.57 5.70
C ALA A 484 -6.99 -14.84 5.82
N SER A 485 -5.74 -14.66 6.29
CA SER A 485 -4.83 -15.79 6.53
C SER A 485 -5.27 -16.68 7.67
N ALA A 486 -5.82 -16.12 8.75
CA ALA A 486 -6.40 -16.86 9.85
C ALA A 486 -7.62 -17.68 9.41
N TYR A 487 -8.45 -17.13 8.51
CA TYR A 487 -9.53 -17.89 7.86
C TYR A 487 -9.00 -19.05 7.03
N ASP A 488 -8.05 -18.81 6.13
CA ASP A 488 -7.43 -19.85 5.30
C ASP A 488 -6.77 -20.98 6.14
N ILE A 489 -6.27 -20.66 7.34
CA ILE A 489 -5.67 -21.62 8.28
C ILE A 489 -6.71 -22.44 9.03
N SER A 490 -7.82 -21.82 9.45
CA SER A 490 -8.73 -22.40 10.46
C SER A 490 -10.14 -22.69 9.96
N GLY A 491 -10.58 -22.07 8.86
CA GLY A 491 -11.96 -22.11 8.37
C GLY A 491 -12.99 -21.42 9.28
N ARG A 492 -12.54 -20.59 10.25
CA ARG A 492 -13.44 -19.93 11.19
C ARG A 492 -14.00 -18.64 10.58
N GLU A 493 -15.31 -18.60 10.34
CA GLU A 493 -16.02 -17.48 9.67
C GLU A 493 -15.73 -16.09 10.29
N LYS A 494 -15.54 -16.01 11.62
CA LYS A 494 -15.24 -14.72 12.28
C LYS A 494 -14.06 -13.97 11.67
N TYR A 495 -13.06 -14.68 11.16
CA TYR A 495 -11.89 -14.06 10.53
C TYR A 495 -12.20 -13.59 9.10
N ARG A 496 -13.00 -14.38 8.36
CA ARG A 496 -13.52 -13.98 7.06
C ARG A 496 -14.34 -12.70 7.18
N ASP A 497 -15.27 -12.69 8.12
CA ASP A 497 -16.16 -11.56 8.35
C ASP A 497 -15.39 -10.31 8.72
N GLY A 498 -14.36 -10.42 9.58
CA GLY A 498 -13.51 -9.29 9.91
C GLY A 498 -12.71 -8.74 8.71
N ALA A 499 -12.22 -9.62 7.83
CA ALA A 499 -11.53 -9.18 6.60
C ALA A 499 -12.48 -8.46 5.64
N LEU A 500 -13.72 -8.93 5.51
CA LEU A 500 -14.77 -8.28 4.71
C LEU A 500 -15.11 -6.89 5.27
N GLU A 501 -15.32 -6.77 6.59
CA GLU A 501 -15.61 -5.47 7.22
C GLU A 501 -14.47 -4.46 7.08
N ALA A 502 -13.21 -4.91 7.10
CA ALA A 502 -12.08 -4.03 6.84
C ALA A 502 -12.12 -3.46 5.41
N MET A 503 -12.58 -4.25 4.43
CA MET A 503 -12.77 -3.77 3.07
C MET A 503 -13.99 -2.86 2.91
N ASP A 504 -15.02 -3.02 3.73
CA ASP A 504 -16.14 -2.07 3.76
C ASP A 504 -15.64 -0.64 4.08
N TYR A 505 -14.67 -0.51 5.00
CA TYR A 505 -14.02 0.78 5.30
C TYR A 505 -13.31 1.35 4.07
N ILE A 506 -12.54 0.55 3.36
CA ILE A 506 -11.81 0.96 2.15
C ILE A 506 -12.75 1.43 1.04
N PHE A 507 -13.91 0.80 0.90
CA PHE A 507 -14.89 1.11 -0.15
C PHE A 507 -15.99 2.11 0.25
N GLY A 508 -15.82 2.83 1.36
CA GLY A 508 -16.70 3.97 1.69
C GLY A 508 -17.40 3.93 3.03
N ARG A 509 -17.41 2.82 3.78
CA ARG A 509 -17.88 2.79 5.16
C ARG A 509 -16.85 3.44 6.09
N ASN A 510 -16.52 4.71 5.84
CA ASN A 510 -15.53 5.50 6.58
C ASN A 510 -16.06 6.92 6.84
N ALA A 511 -15.35 7.70 7.63
CA ALA A 511 -15.81 9.04 8.03
C ALA A 511 -16.04 9.97 6.82
N LEU A 512 -15.29 9.79 5.74
CA LEU A 512 -15.39 10.61 4.52
C LEU A 512 -16.46 10.13 3.54
N ASN A 513 -17.06 8.94 3.74
CA ASN A 513 -17.97 8.31 2.78
C ASN A 513 -17.36 8.23 1.38
N LEU A 514 -16.08 7.88 1.31
CA LEU A 514 -15.28 7.87 0.10
C LEU A 514 -14.67 6.48 -0.12
N SER A 515 -14.87 5.90 -1.27
CA SER A 515 -14.07 4.76 -1.69
C SER A 515 -12.65 5.22 -2.00
N TYR A 516 -11.66 4.62 -1.36
CA TYR A 516 -10.25 4.93 -1.60
C TYR A 516 -9.67 4.18 -2.81
N VAL A 517 -10.51 3.43 -3.55
CA VAL A 517 -10.11 2.67 -4.73
C VAL A 517 -10.71 3.31 -5.97
N THR A 518 -9.87 3.78 -6.88
CA THR A 518 -10.27 4.46 -8.11
C THR A 518 -11.22 3.60 -8.95
N GLY A 519 -12.35 4.18 -9.35
CA GLY A 519 -13.35 3.54 -10.20
C GLY A 519 -14.24 2.50 -9.49
N TYR A 520 -14.19 2.41 -8.16
CA TYR A 520 -15.02 1.53 -7.34
C TYR A 520 -15.88 2.36 -6.38
N GLY A 521 -17.20 2.23 -6.47
CA GLY A 521 -18.19 3.05 -5.77
C GLY A 521 -18.63 4.29 -6.57
N ASP A 522 -19.62 5.01 -6.06
CA ASP A 522 -20.14 6.24 -6.67
C ASP A 522 -19.22 7.44 -6.43
N ARG A 523 -18.68 7.51 -5.21
CA ARG A 523 -17.72 8.52 -4.80
C ARG A 523 -16.40 7.87 -4.44
N PHE A 524 -15.39 8.07 -5.28
CA PHE A 524 -14.07 7.45 -5.12
C PHE A 524 -12.93 8.45 -5.32
N ALA A 525 -11.75 8.12 -4.78
CA ALA A 525 -10.52 8.86 -4.98
C ALA A 525 -10.08 8.80 -6.45
N ARG A 526 -9.77 9.97 -7.06
CA ARG A 526 -9.42 10.10 -8.48
C ARG A 526 -8.26 11.04 -8.76
N ASN A 527 -7.81 11.81 -7.78
CA ASN A 527 -6.74 12.80 -7.92
C ASN A 527 -5.52 12.42 -7.07
N GLN A 528 -5.18 11.14 -7.01
CA GLN A 528 -4.02 10.70 -6.26
C GLN A 528 -2.74 11.36 -6.80
N HIS A 529 -1.83 11.67 -5.90
CA HIS A 529 -0.56 12.28 -6.22
C HIS A 529 0.29 11.37 -7.12
N SER A 530 0.47 11.79 -8.36
CA SER A 530 1.33 11.15 -9.36
C SER A 530 1.72 12.16 -10.42
N ARG A 531 2.92 12.03 -10.96
CA ARG A 531 3.42 12.92 -12.02
C ARG A 531 2.75 12.68 -13.37
N TRP A 532 2.27 11.49 -13.66
CA TRP A 532 1.69 11.14 -14.98
C TRP A 532 0.25 10.66 -14.95
N PHE A 533 -0.28 10.22 -13.82
CA PHE A 533 -1.72 10.07 -13.61
C PHE A 533 -2.27 11.40 -13.05
N ALA A 534 -2.26 12.43 -13.87
CA ALA A 534 -2.36 13.81 -13.41
C ALA A 534 -3.45 14.61 -14.13
N ARG A 535 -4.59 13.98 -14.42
CA ARG A 535 -5.71 14.59 -15.15
C ARG A 535 -6.21 15.91 -14.55
N SER A 536 -6.17 16.06 -13.24
CA SER A 536 -6.56 17.31 -12.58
C SER A 536 -5.58 18.47 -12.82
N ALA A 537 -4.32 18.16 -13.14
CA ALA A 537 -3.30 19.16 -13.50
C ALA A 537 -3.20 19.37 -15.01
N ASP A 538 -3.42 18.33 -15.82
CA ASP A 538 -3.48 18.37 -17.28
C ASP A 538 -4.54 17.41 -17.81
N ALA A 539 -5.58 17.96 -18.44
CA ALA A 539 -6.71 17.19 -18.97
C ALA A 539 -6.32 16.18 -20.09
N ALA A 540 -5.13 16.28 -20.67
CA ALA A 540 -4.59 15.33 -21.64
C ALA A 540 -4.04 14.05 -20.98
N LEU A 541 -3.77 14.09 -19.67
CA LEU A 541 -3.27 12.94 -18.91
C LEU A 541 -4.43 12.13 -18.30
N PRO A 542 -4.21 10.84 -18.00
CA PRO A 542 -5.22 10.00 -17.36
C PRO A 542 -5.36 10.29 -15.86
N GLU A 543 -6.50 9.89 -15.29
CA GLU A 543 -6.64 9.63 -13.85
C GLU A 543 -5.83 8.37 -13.48
N PRO A 544 -5.54 8.11 -12.20
CA PRO A 544 -5.00 6.82 -11.77
C PRO A 544 -5.85 5.66 -12.30
N PRO A 545 -5.23 4.51 -12.61
CA PRO A 545 -5.95 3.40 -13.21
C PRO A 545 -7.03 2.86 -12.26
N ARG A 546 -8.09 2.32 -12.85
CA ARG A 546 -9.14 1.63 -12.11
C ARG A 546 -8.54 0.53 -11.22
N GLY A 547 -8.93 0.47 -9.96
CA GLY A 547 -8.37 -0.45 -8.98
C GLY A 547 -7.17 0.09 -8.21
N ALA A 548 -6.71 1.32 -8.49
CA ALA A 548 -5.62 1.95 -7.75
C ALA A 548 -6.07 2.42 -6.35
N LEU A 549 -5.25 2.16 -5.33
CA LEU A 549 -5.49 2.51 -3.93
C LEU A 549 -4.82 3.85 -3.57
N ALA A 550 -5.59 4.79 -3.04
CA ALA A 550 -5.09 6.02 -2.44
C ALA A 550 -4.47 5.76 -1.05
N GLY A 551 -3.49 6.56 -0.66
CA GLY A 551 -2.77 6.44 0.60
C GLY A 551 -3.66 6.44 1.85
N GLY A 552 -4.61 7.37 1.92
CA GLY A 552 -5.56 7.44 3.03
C GLY A 552 -5.23 8.51 4.07
N PRO A 553 -6.07 8.66 5.08
CA PRO A 553 -5.89 9.67 6.12
C PRO A 553 -4.53 9.62 6.79
N ASN A 554 -3.93 10.81 7.04
CA ASN A 554 -2.64 10.96 7.70
C ASN A 554 -2.66 12.14 8.66
N SER A 555 -2.56 11.87 9.95
CA SER A 555 -2.60 12.86 11.03
C SER A 555 -1.32 13.69 11.16
N SER A 556 -0.26 13.35 10.42
CA SER A 556 1.03 14.07 10.48
C SER A 556 1.07 15.34 9.65
N ILE A 557 0.13 15.50 8.68
CA ILE A 557 -0.09 16.75 7.93
C ILE A 557 1.21 17.30 7.33
N GLN A 558 1.95 16.48 6.54
CA GLN A 558 3.32 16.81 6.11
C GLN A 558 3.37 17.68 4.83
N ASP A 559 2.36 17.59 3.95
CA ASP A 559 2.37 18.34 2.69
C ASP A 559 1.73 19.74 2.82
N PRO A 560 2.09 20.67 1.89
CA PRO A 560 1.56 22.05 1.93
C PRO A 560 0.05 22.17 1.77
N VAL A 561 -0.61 21.22 1.07
CA VAL A 561 -2.08 21.23 0.90
C VAL A 561 -2.74 20.82 2.21
N ALA A 562 -2.29 19.71 2.80
CA ALA A 562 -2.77 19.26 4.10
C ALA A 562 -2.50 20.29 5.21
N GLN A 563 -1.31 20.91 5.22
CA GLN A 563 -0.98 21.99 6.16
C GLN A 563 -1.90 23.20 6.01
N ARG A 564 -2.23 23.62 4.79
CA ARG A 564 -3.16 24.72 4.54
C ARG A 564 -4.58 24.41 5.01
N LEU A 565 -5.05 23.16 4.84
CA LEU A 565 -6.41 22.76 5.17
C LEU A 565 -6.59 22.43 6.66
N PHE A 566 -5.61 21.77 7.26
CA PHE A 566 -5.74 21.21 8.61
C PHE A 566 -4.80 21.87 9.64
N GLY A 567 -3.75 22.58 9.19
CA GLY A 567 -2.53 22.90 9.93
C GLY A 567 -2.70 23.44 11.34
N GLU A 568 -3.43 24.54 11.54
CA GLU A 568 -3.54 25.20 12.84
C GLU A 568 -4.52 24.50 13.80
N HIS A 569 -5.52 23.81 13.26
CA HIS A 569 -6.61 23.21 14.05
C HIS A 569 -6.51 21.69 14.14
N GLY A 570 -5.66 21.08 13.34
CA GLY A 570 -5.62 19.62 13.17
C GLY A 570 -6.87 19.10 12.47
N CYS A 571 -6.99 17.79 12.43
CA CYS A 571 -8.15 17.07 11.91
C CYS A 571 -8.40 15.83 12.77
N ALA A 572 -9.65 15.38 12.86
CA ALA A 572 -9.92 14.06 13.40
C ALA A 572 -9.21 13.01 12.50
N PRO A 573 -8.56 11.98 13.05
CA PRO A 573 -7.68 11.10 12.30
C PRO A 573 -8.24 10.58 10.98
N GLN A 574 -9.49 10.13 10.93
CA GLN A 574 -10.13 9.68 9.69
C GLN A 574 -10.48 10.80 8.70
N LEU A 575 -10.50 12.05 9.15
CA LEU A 575 -10.81 13.23 8.32
C LEU A 575 -9.54 13.93 7.79
N CYS A 576 -8.35 13.48 8.16
CA CYS A 576 -7.08 14.03 7.70
C CYS A 576 -6.75 13.56 6.27
N TYR A 577 -7.67 13.78 5.33
CA TYR A 577 -7.55 13.38 3.92
C TYR A 577 -8.24 14.38 3.00
N VAL A 578 -7.67 14.61 1.85
CA VAL A 578 -8.27 15.36 0.74
C VAL A 578 -7.86 14.70 -0.58
N ASP A 579 -8.81 14.54 -1.50
CA ASP A 579 -8.56 14.02 -2.85
C ASP A 579 -8.04 15.14 -3.76
N ASP A 580 -6.78 15.57 -3.54
CA ASP A 580 -6.08 16.61 -4.26
C ASP A 580 -4.69 16.11 -4.67
N ILE A 581 -4.31 16.31 -5.94
CA ILE A 581 -3.04 15.83 -6.49
C ILE A 581 -1.81 16.43 -5.80
N GLY A 582 -1.94 17.62 -5.21
CA GLY A 582 -0.89 18.28 -4.43
C GLY A 582 -0.75 17.76 -3.00
N ALA A 583 -1.71 16.96 -2.51
CA ALA A 583 -1.76 16.46 -1.14
C ALA A 583 -1.04 15.10 -1.02
N TRP A 584 0.27 15.09 -1.28
CA TRP A 584 1.05 13.85 -1.36
C TRP A 584 1.09 13.03 -0.07
N SER A 585 1.05 13.67 1.09
CA SER A 585 1.14 12.93 2.36
C SER A 585 -0.14 12.16 2.74
N VAL A 586 -1.28 12.47 2.12
CA VAL A 586 -2.58 11.83 2.38
C VAL A 586 -3.15 11.13 1.15
N ASN A 587 -2.79 11.57 -0.06
CA ASN A 587 -3.40 11.11 -1.30
C ASN A 587 -2.41 10.54 -2.32
N GLU A 588 -1.23 10.09 -1.90
CA GLU A 588 -0.28 9.43 -2.79
C GLU A 588 -0.79 8.05 -3.22
N ILE A 589 -0.15 7.49 -4.24
CA ILE A 589 -0.34 6.14 -4.78
C ILE A 589 1.01 5.44 -4.75
N ALA A 590 1.09 4.18 -4.33
CA ALA A 590 2.37 3.47 -4.26
C ALA A 590 2.24 1.98 -4.58
N ILE A 591 3.32 1.36 -5.09
CA ILE A 591 3.33 -0.05 -5.53
C ILE A 591 3.05 -1.01 -4.38
N ASN A 592 3.60 -0.80 -3.18
CA ASN A 592 3.37 -1.68 -2.04
C ASN A 592 1.92 -1.62 -1.54
N TRP A 593 1.27 -0.45 -1.60
CA TRP A 593 -0.14 -0.32 -1.22
C TRP A 593 -1.03 -1.05 -2.20
N ASN A 594 -0.75 -0.93 -3.49
CA ASN A 594 -1.48 -1.62 -4.56
C ASN A 594 -1.20 -3.12 -4.58
N ALA A 595 -0.01 -3.57 -4.15
CA ALA A 595 0.28 -4.99 -3.96
C ALA A 595 -0.52 -5.60 -2.81
N ALA A 596 -0.65 -4.88 -1.68
CA ALA A 596 -1.50 -5.30 -0.57
C ALA A 596 -2.96 -5.45 -1.00
N LEU A 597 -3.50 -4.44 -1.72
CA LEU A 597 -4.85 -4.52 -2.30
C LEU A 597 -4.97 -5.68 -3.28
N SER A 598 -4.01 -5.89 -4.17
CA SER A 598 -3.99 -6.98 -5.14
C SER A 598 -4.03 -8.35 -4.47
N GLN A 599 -3.26 -8.53 -3.39
CA GLN A 599 -3.25 -9.75 -2.61
C GLN A 599 -4.60 -10.02 -1.95
N LEU A 600 -5.19 -9.01 -1.31
CA LEU A 600 -6.48 -9.16 -0.64
C LEU A 600 -7.63 -9.28 -1.65
N ALA A 601 -7.61 -8.57 -2.78
CA ALA A 601 -8.59 -8.70 -3.86
C ALA A 601 -8.63 -10.13 -4.42
N SER A 602 -7.45 -10.76 -4.57
CA SER A 602 -7.37 -12.17 -4.99
C SER A 602 -8.05 -13.12 -3.97
N TRP A 603 -7.99 -12.79 -2.68
CA TRP A 603 -8.66 -13.56 -1.64
C TRP A 603 -10.17 -13.30 -1.63
N LEU A 604 -10.58 -12.02 -1.74
CA LEU A 604 -12.00 -11.59 -1.76
C LEU A 604 -12.78 -12.22 -2.92
N ALA A 605 -12.15 -12.32 -4.10
CA ALA A 605 -12.78 -12.88 -5.29
C ALA A 605 -13.13 -14.38 -5.18
N ASP A 606 -12.62 -15.05 -4.16
CA ASP A 606 -12.87 -16.48 -3.89
C ASP A 606 -13.86 -16.68 -2.72
N GLN A 607 -14.42 -15.61 -2.13
CA GLN A 607 -15.37 -15.67 -1.02
C GLN A 607 -16.83 -15.73 -1.52
#